data_a909c4094709aec172ef7deb0442e244
#
_entry.id   a909c4094709aec172ef7deb0442e244
#
_cell.length_a   1.000
_cell.length_b   1.000
_cell.length_c   1.000
_cell.angle_alpha   90.00
_cell.angle_beta   90.00
_cell.angle_gamma   90.00
#
_symmetry.space_group_name_H-M   'P 1'
#
loop_
_entity.id
_entity.type
_entity.pdbx_description
1 polymer ?
#
loop_
_entity_poly.entity_id
_entity_poly.type
_entity_poly.pdbx_seq_one_letter_code
_entity_poly.pdbx_strand_id
1 'polypeptide(L)'
;MRVLPIVGRGGIHDIQDVLALPGVDMTITQEHLLTRLQESKELGDLKSKLVYITKLFNEELHLIAREDIRQVSDLAGKPVNFGDYGGSVEDIARDLFRTLGLGVSEVHLGLDEAINEMRQGRIAATAVLASKPATSVEHLTRDSGLRLVQIPFPAQTTRYLPAALHHEDYPRLIPAGERIETIAVGTVLIAYNWPEKSGRYQ
;
A
#
# COMPACT_ATOMS: atom_id res chain seq x y z
N MET A 1 31.71 -4.89 -0.29
CA MET A 1 30.52 -4.48 -1.08
C MET A 1 29.89 -3.25 -0.43
N ARG A 2 29.54 -2.23 -1.20
CA ARG A 2 28.79 -1.06 -0.70
C ARG A 2 27.39 -1.09 -1.29
N VAL A 3 26.36 -0.98 -0.45
CA VAL A 3 24.98 -0.78 -0.86
C VAL A 3 24.67 0.71 -0.72
N LEU A 4 24.22 1.34 -1.80
CA LEU A 4 23.77 2.72 -1.82
C LEU A 4 22.25 2.74 -1.93
N PRO A 5 21.53 3.11 -0.85
CA PRO A 5 20.08 3.25 -0.93
C PRO A 5 19.70 4.49 -1.73
N ILE A 6 18.71 4.35 -2.60
CA ILE A 6 18.07 5.44 -3.33
C ILE A 6 16.58 5.44 -3.03
N VAL A 7 15.96 6.60 -3.00
CA VAL A 7 14.52 6.72 -2.85
C VAL A 7 13.87 6.45 -4.20
N GLY A 8 13.07 5.39 -4.29
CA GLY A 8 12.27 5.06 -5.46
C GLY A 8 10.94 5.78 -5.48
N ARG A 9 10.16 5.53 -6.52
CA ARG A 9 8.79 6.05 -6.69
C ARG A 9 7.74 5.10 -6.11
N GLY A 10 8.18 3.91 -5.69
CA GLY A 10 7.30 2.86 -5.19
C GLY A 10 6.55 2.08 -6.29
N GLY A 11 5.86 1.03 -5.87
CA GLY A 11 4.99 0.24 -6.73
C GLY A 11 5.71 -0.39 -7.93
N ILE A 12 5.05 -0.35 -9.09
CA ILE A 12 5.56 -0.94 -10.33
C ILE A 12 6.86 -0.27 -10.80
N HIS A 13 7.04 1.02 -10.50
CA HIS A 13 8.20 1.78 -10.96
C HIS A 13 9.51 1.23 -10.39
N ASP A 14 9.53 0.84 -9.13
CA ASP A 14 10.73 0.29 -8.50
C ASP A 14 11.12 -1.06 -9.10
N ILE A 15 10.13 -1.88 -9.48
CA ILE A 15 10.38 -3.13 -10.19
C ILE A 15 10.94 -2.85 -11.60
N GLN A 16 10.39 -1.87 -12.30
CA GLN A 16 10.88 -1.44 -13.61
C GLN A 16 12.34 -0.94 -13.52
N ASP A 17 12.66 -0.18 -12.47
CA ASP A 17 14.02 0.33 -12.26
C ASP A 17 15.02 -0.82 -12.05
N VAL A 18 14.68 -1.85 -11.29
CA VAL A 18 15.52 -3.06 -11.14
C VAL A 18 15.69 -3.80 -12.48
N LEU A 19 14.64 -3.84 -13.31
CA LEU A 19 14.67 -4.56 -14.58
C LEU A 19 15.45 -3.82 -15.68
N ALA A 20 15.47 -2.49 -15.65
CA ALA A 20 15.92 -1.69 -16.79
C ALA A 20 16.98 -0.62 -16.46
N LEU A 21 17.07 -0.15 -15.22
CA LEU A 21 17.97 0.95 -14.87
C LEU A 21 19.34 0.44 -14.44
N PRO A 22 20.42 0.76 -15.18
CA PRO A 22 21.76 0.32 -14.81
C PRO A 22 22.17 0.82 -13.43
N GLY A 23 22.62 -0.10 -12.55
CA GLY A 23 23.08 0.22 -11.20
C GLY A 23 21.99 0.09 -10.13
N VAL A 24 20.74 -0.17 -10.51
CA VAL A 24 19.67 -0.55 -9.58
C VAL A 24 19.55 -2.07 -9.59
N ASP A 25 20.06 -2.72 -8.57
CA ASP A 25 20.18 -4.17 -8.51
C ASP A 25 19.13 -4.83 -7.62
N MET A 26 18.52 -4.08 -6.71
CA MET A 26 17.57 -4.57 -5.71
C MET A 26 16.49 -3.53 -5.43
N THR A 27 15.31 -3.99 -5.04
CA THR A 27 14.26 -3.13 -4.50
C THR A 27 13.44 -3.83 -3.42
N ILE A 28 12.78 -3.02 -2.60
CA ILE A 28 11.75 -3.44 -1.66
C ILE A 28 10.40 -3.23 -2.35
N THR A 29 9.57 -4.26 -2.37
CA THR A 29 8.24 -4.20 -3.00
C THR A 29 7.25 -5.11 -2.30
N GLN A 30 5.97 -5.04 -2.67
CA GLN A 30 4.92 -5.84 -2.06
C GLN A 30 4.71 -7.17 -2.83
N GLU A 31 4.49 -8.26 -2.08
CA GLU A 31 4.28 -9.61 -2.65
C GLU A 31 3.08 -9.66 -3.60
N HIS A 32 1.97 -8.99 -3.25
CA HIS A 32 0.76 -8.97 -4.07
C HIS A 32 1.00 -8.35 -5.45
N LEU A 33 1.84 -7.29 -5.52
CA LEU A 33 2.20 -6.62 -6.77
C LEU A 33 3.02 -7.54 -7.66
N LEU A 34 4.01 -8.25 -7.10
CA LEU A 34 4.79 -9.25 -7.85
C LEU A 34 3.89 -10.35 -8.41
N THR A 35 2.95 -10.85 -7.61
CA THR A 35 1.98 -11.87 -8.04
C THR A 35 1.12 -11.36 -9.20
N ARG A 36 0.55 -10.17 -9.07
CA ARG A 36 -0.27 -9.54 -10.11
C ARG A 36 0.51 -9.33 -11.41
N LEU A 37 1.73 -8.79 -11.32
CA LEU A 37 2.57 -8.54 -12.49
C LEU A 37 3.01 -9.84 -13.17
N GLN A 38 3.26 -10.90 -12.39
CA GLN A 38 3.57 -12.23 -12.95
C GLN A 38 2.35 -12.85 -13.65
N GLU A 39 1.14 -12.68 -13.10
CA GLU A 39 -0.10 -13.16 -13.71
C GLU A 39 -0.45 -12.39 -15.00
N SER A 40 -0.35 -11.05 -14.97
CA SER A 40 -0.64 -10.19 -16.12
C SER A 40 0.41 -10.27 -17.23
N LYS A 41 1.63 -10.66 -16.89
CA LYS A 41 2.83 -10.63 -17.78
C LYS A 41 3.14 -9.23 -18.32
N GLU A 42 2.69 -8.19 -17.67
CA GLU A 42 2.87 -6.79 -18.05
C GLU A 42 4.36 -6.42 -18.22
N LEU A 43 5.23 -6.96 -17.35
CA LEU A 43 6.69 -6.80 -17.41
C LEU A 43 7.41 -8.05 -17.95
N GLY A 44 6.66 -8.96 -18.60
CA GLY A 44 7.14 -10.23 -19.09
C GLY A 44 7.26 -11.29 -17.99
N ASP A 45 8.15 -12.27 -18.17
CA ASP A 45 8.38 -13.32 -17.18
C ASP A 45 9.32 -12.83 -16.07
N LEU A 46 8.73 -12.42 -14.94
CA LEU A 46 9.47 -11.93 -13.78
C LEU A 46 10.26 -13.04 -13.08
N LYS A 47 9.78 -14.30 -13.12
CA LYS A 47 10.47 -15.43 -12.45
C LYS A 47 11.85 -15.71 -12.99
N SER A 48 12.06 -15.43 -14.27
CA SER A 48 13.39 -15.57 -14.90
C SER A 48 14.31 -14.39 -14.64
N LYS A 49 13.74 -13.22 -14.33
CA LYS A 49 14.46 -11.94 -14.23
C LYS A 49 14.73 -11.49 -12.79
N LEU A 50 13.95 -11.94 -11.84
CA LEU A 50 14.02 -11.50 -10.45
C LEU A 50 14.26 -12.68 -9.50
N VAL A 51 15.01 -12.42 -8.45
CA VAL A 51 15.25 -13.33 -7.33
C VAL A 51 14.61 -12.75 -6.08
N TYR A 52 13.83 -13.57 -5.40
CA TYR A 52 13.34 -13.29 -4.06
C TYR A 52 14.49 -13.49 -3.06
N ILE A 53 14.80 -12.48 -2.28
CA ILE A 53 15.85 -12.55 -1.25
C ILE A 53 15.24 -12.92 0.09
N THR A 54 14.32 -12.11 0.60
CA THR A 54 13.67 -12.34 1.90
C THR A 54 12.41 -11.53 2.08
N LYS A 55 11.51 -12.04 2.94
CA LYS A 55 10.42 -11.23 3.49
C LYS A 55 11.00 -10.29 4.56
N LEU A 56 10.53 -9.05 4.56
CA LEU A 56 10.97 -8.02 5.51
C LEU A 56 9.92 -7.82 6.61
N PHE A 57 8.78 -7.23 6.28
CA PHE A 57 7.71 -6.88 7.22
C PHE A 57 6.35 -6.92 6.50
N ASN A 58 5.30 -6.60 7.24
CA ASN A 58 3.99 -6.34 6.65
C ASN A 58 3.71 -4.84 6.68
N GLU A 59 2.90 -4.40 5.70
CA GLU A 59 2.32 -3.07 5.68
C GLU A 59 0.81 -3.21 5.77
N GLU A 60 0.19 -2.48 6.68
CA GLU A 60 -1.25 -2.44 6.87
C GLU A 60 -1.87 -1.33 6.03
N LEU A 61 -3.05 -1.60 5.47
CA LEU A 61 -3.82 -0.60 4.77
C LEU A 61 -4.63 0.23 5.77
N HIS A 62 -4.30 1.51 5.88
CA HIS A 62 -5.01 2.48 6.68
C HIS A 62 -6.02 3.21 5.79
N LEU A 63 -7.30 3.01 6.03
CA LEU A 63 -8.35 3.76 5.35
C LEU A 63 -8.79 4.90 6.25
N ILE A 64 -8.27 6.10 5.98
CA ILE A 64 -8.59 7.32 6.71
C ILE A 64 -9.76 7.98 5.98
N ALA A 65 -10.82 8.33 6.69
CA ALA A 65 -11.99 8.96 6.11
C ALA A 65 -12.53 10.10 6.98
N ARG A 66 -13.40 10.89 6.41
CA ARG A 66 -14.14 11.90 7.15
C ARG A 66 -15.04 11.24 8.21
N GLU A 67 -15.37 11.96 9.26
CA GLU A 67 -16.15 11.47 10.40
C GLU A 67 -17.56 10.95 10.02
N ASP A 68 -18.15 11.49 8.94
CA ASP A 68 -19.44 11.05 8.42
C ASP A 68 -19.41 9.67 7.73
N ILE A 69 -18.22 9.17 7.40
CA ILE A 69 -17.99 7.83 6.82
C ILE A 69 -17.79 6.84 7.97
N ARG A 70 -18.75 5.97 8.22
CA ARG A 70 -18.72 5.03 9.35
C ARG A 70 -18.26 3.63 8.97
N GLN A 71 -18.52 3.24 7.75
CA GLN A 71 -18.18 1.94 7.19
C GLN A 71 -17.72 2.07 5.73
N VAL A 72 -16.99 1.07 5.23
CA VAL A 72 -16.42 1.13 3.88
C VAL A 72 -17.49 1.27 2.78
N SER A 73 -18.69 0.71 3.00
CA SER A 73 -19.81 0.83 2.05
C SER A 73 -20.35 2.27 1.88
N ASP A 74 -20.10 3.15 2.86
CA ASP A 74 -20.49 4.56 2.77
C ASP A 74 -19.67 5.32 1.72
N LEU A 75 -18.58 4.72 1.22
CA LEU A 75 -17.72 5.27 0.18
C LEU A 75 -18.26 5.05 -1.23
N ALA A 76 -19.33 4.25 -1.40
CA ALA A 76 -19.92 4.00 -2.72
C ALA A 76 -20.23 5.31 -3.46
N GLY A 77 -19.69 5.45 -4.69
CA GLY A 77 -19.85 6.64 -5.54
C GLY A 77 -19.10 7.88 -5.08
N LYS A 78 -18.34 7.83 -3.97
CA LYS A 78 -17.61 8.99 -3.44
C LYS A 78 -16.17 9.05 -3.98
N PRO A 79 -15.56 10.25 -4.01
CA PRO A 79 -14.14 10.39 -4.33
C PRO A 79 -13.27 9.87 -3.18
N VAL A 80 -12.36 8.95 -3.53
CA VAL A 80 -11.40 8.31 -2.61
C VAL A 80 -9.99 8.46 -3.18
N ASN A 81 -9.06 8.92 -2.37
CA ASN A 81 -7.67 9.06 -2.79
C ASN A 81 -6.94 7.71 -2.69
N PHE A 82 -6.34 7.31 -3.82
CA PHE A 82 -5.54 6.10 -3.98
C PHE A 82 -4.04 6.37 -3.94
N GLY A 83 -3.61 7.56 -3.48
CA GLY A 83 -2.21 7.96 -3.49
C GLY A 83 -1.68 8.26 -4.90
N ASP A 84 -0.37 8.25 -5.06
CA ASP A 84 0.29 8.58 -6.31
C ASP A 84 0.05 7.53 -7.40
N TYR A 85 -0.02 7.97 -8.66
CA TYR A 85 -0.14 7.10 -9.82
C TYR A 85 1.00 6.09 -9.91
N GLY A 86 0.67 4.81 -10.16
CA GLY A 86 1.62 3.71 -10.25
C GLY A 86 2.19 3.30 -8.90
N GLY A 87 1.74 3.91 -7.81
CA GLY A 87 2.15 3.56 -6.46
C GLY A 87 1.50 2.28 -5.94
N SER A 88 2.08 1.71 -4.87
CA SER A 88 1.56 0.49 -4.24
C SER A 88 0.16 0.67 -3.65
N VAL A 89 -0.15 1.88 -3.17
CA VAL A 89 -1.46 2.20 -2.59
C VAL A 89 -2.55 2.12 -3.65
N GLU A 90 -2.32 2.67 -4.84
CA GLU A 90 -3.26 2.63 -5.96
C GLU A 90 -3.64 1.20 -6.32
N ASP A 91 -2.63 0.33 -6.48
CA ASP A 91 -2.85 -1.06 -6.88
C ASP A 91 -3.70 -1.82 -5.85
N ILE A 92 -3.36 -1.67 -4.56
CA ILE A 92 -4.08 -2.33 -3.46
C ILE A 92 -5.49 -1.77 -3.30
N ALA A 93 -5.66 -0.45 -3.29
CA ALA A 93 -6.96 0.18 -3.10
C ALA A 93 -7.92 -0.19 -4.24
N ARG A 94 -7.44 -0.15 -5.49
CA ARG A 94 -8.24 -0.54 -6.66
C ARG A 94 -8.66 -2.01 -6.58
N ASP A 95 -7.75 -2.92 -6.25
CA ASP A 95 -8.07 -4.34 -6.10
C ASP A 95 -9.04 -4.59 -4.94
N LEU A 96 -8.84 -3.93 -3.82
CA LEU A 96 -9.72 -4.02 -2.65
C LEU A 96 -11.14 -3.55 -2.96
N PHE A 97 -11.32 -2.34 -3.48
CA PHE A 97 -12.65 -1.79 -3.77
C PHE A 97 -13.39 -2.62 -4.83
N ARG A 98 -12.66 -3.13 -5.83
CA ARG A 98 -13.21 -4.09 -6.80
C ARG A 98 -13.65 -5.38 -6.13
N THR A 99 -12.84 -5.95 -5.23
CA THR A 99 -13.15 -7.19 -4.49
C THR A 99 -14.35 -7.02 -3.57
N LEU A 100 -14.50 -5.84 -2.97
CA LEU A 100 -15.67 -5.49 -2.15
C LEU A 100 -16.92 -5.14 -2.98
N GLY A 101 -16.82 -5.08 -4.32
CA GLY A 101 -17.91 -4.69 -5.19
C GLY A 101 -18.33 -3.23 -5.04
N LEU A 102 -17.45 -2.37 -4.57
CA LEU A 102 -17.71 -0.95 -4.29
C LEU A 102 -17.10 -0.07 -5.39
N GLY A 103 -17.97 0.58 -6.19
CA GLY A 103 -17.54 1.63 -7.13
C GLY A 103 -17.26 2.92 -6.38
N VAL A 104 -16.05 3.47 -6.52
CA VAL A 104 -15.63 4.78 -6.00
C VAL A 104 -15.06 5.62 -7.13
N SER A 105 -14.97 6.94 -6.92
CA SER A 105 -14.29 7.84 -7.85
C SER A 105 -12.83 7.97 -7.43
N GLU A 106 -11.92 7.40 -8.22
CA GLU A 106 -10.49 7.43 -7.89
C GLU A 106 -9.91 8.83 -8.02
N VAL A 107 -9.12 9.25 -7.02
CA VAL A 107 -8.37 10.51 -6.98
C VAL A 107 -6.92 10.18 -6.64
N HIS A 108 -5.97 10.95 -7.16
CA HIS A 108 -4.54 10.74 -6.95
C HIS A 108 -3.89 12.03 -6.43
N LEU A 109 -3.64 12.05 -5.13
CA LEU A 109 -3.08 13.18 -4.39
C LEU A 109 -2.03 12.68 -3.40
N GLY A 110 -1.05 13.50 -3.09
CA GLY A 110 -0.19 13.28 -1.94
C GLY A 110 -1.00 13.29 -0.64
N LEU A 111 -0.51 12.62 0.41
CA LEU A 111 -1.27 12.42 1.66
C LEU A 111 -1.69 13.74 2.33
N ASP A 112 -0.79 14.72 2.42
CA ASP A 112 -1.08 16.01 3.06
C ASP A 112 -2.17 16.78 2.32
N GLU A 113 -2.13 16.74 0.99
CA GLU A 113 -3.17 17.32 0.15
C GLU A 113 -4.50 16.59 0.33
N ALA A 114 -4.48 15.26 0.32
CA ALA A 114 -5.68 14.45 0.55
C ALA A 114 -6.34 14.73 1.91
N ILE A 115 -5.54 14.90 2.98
CA ILE A 115 -6.06 15.28 4.29
C ILE A 115 -6.75 16.66 4.23
N ASN A 116 -6.16 17.63 3.54
CA ASN A 116 -6.76 18.95 3.37
C ASN A 116 -8.05 18.89 2.54
N GLU A 117 -8.08 18.09 1.48
CA GLU A 117 -9.26 17.88 0.64
C GLU A 117 -10.40 17.20 1.41
N MET A 118 -10.08 16.23 2.29
CA MET A 118 -11.07 15.62 3.19
C MET A 118 -11.67 16.63 4.15
N ARG A 119 -10.85 17.48 4.78
CA ARG A 119 -11.32 18.53 5.70
C ARG A 119 -12.23 19.54 5.02
N GLN A 120 -12.01 19.79 3.74
CA GLN A 120 -12.85 20.69 2.91
C GLN A 120 -14.06 19.96 2.29
N GLY A 121 -14.22 18.67 2.56
CA GLY A 121 -15.35 17.86 2.07
C GLY A 121 -15.28 17.46 0.60
N ARG A 122 -14.14 17.72 -0.11
CA ARG A 122 -14.01 17.42 -1.55
C ARG A 122 -13.73 15.95 -1.83
N ILE A 123 -13.02 15.25 -0.94
CA ILE A 123 -12.89 13.79 -1.00
C ILE A 123 -13.40 13.16 0.28
N ALA A 124 -13.80 11.89 0.21
CA ALA A 124 -14.39 11.18 1.34
C ALA A 124 -13.37 10.44 2.19
N ALA A 125 -12.34 9.88 1.56
CA ALA A 125 -11.32 9.08 2.22
C ALA A 125 -9.99 9.11 1.47
N THR A 126 -8.93 8.68 2.15
CA THR A 126 -7.62 8.37 1.58
C THR A 126 -7.12 7.02 2.09
N ALA A 127 -6.50 6.25 1.20
CA ALA A 127 -5.80 5.04 1.55
C ALA A 127 -4.33 5.33 1.82
N VAL A 128 -3.76 4.69 2.83
CA VAL A 128 -2.32 4.75 3.17
C VAL A 128 -1.84 3.33 3.43
N LEU A 129 -0.75 2.93 2.81
CA LEU A 129 -0.10 1.66 3.05
C LEU A 129 1.20 1.90 3.81
N ALA A 130 1.30 1.39 5.02
CA ALA A 130 2.47 1.53 5.86
C ALA A 130 2.48 0.50 6.99
N SER A 131 3.68 0.18 7.51
CA SER A 131 3.78 -0.56 8.77
C SER A 131 3.23 0.27 9.92
N LYS A 132 2.53 -0.37 10.84
CA LYS A 132 1.99 0.27 12.02
C LYS A 132 3.00 0.29 13.19
N PRO A 133 3.06 1.39 13.99
CA PRO A 133 2.35 2.64 13.75
C PRO A 133 2.98 3.44 12.62
N ALA A 134 2.13 3.98 11.74
CA ALA A 134 2.56 4.83 10.64
C ALA A 134 2.70 6.29 11.10
N THR A 135 3.88 6.87 11.00
CA THR A 135 4.16 8.24 11.43
C THR A 135 3.21 9.27 10.82
N SER A 136 2.81 9.05 9.55
CA SER A 136 1.84 9.89 8.84
C SER A 136 0.43 9.85 9.44
N VAL A 137 0.08 8.78 10.17
CA VAL A 137 -1.23 8.58 10.80
C VAL A 137 -1.22 8.97 12.29
N GLU A 138 -0.09 8.84 12.97
CA GLU A 138 0.06 9.14 14.41
C GLU A 138 -0.29 10.59 14.78
N HIS A 139 -0.13 11.52 13.83
CA HIS A 139 -0.45 12.94 14.04
C HIS A 139 -1.96 13.23 14.03
N LEU A 140 -2.76 12.31 13.52
CA LEU A 140 -4.22 12.48 13.50
C LEU A 140 -4.82 12.24 14.88
N THR A 141 -5.89 12.97 15.18
CA THR A 141 -6.62 12.87 16.44
C THR A 141 -8.11 12.74 16.16
N ARG A 142 -8.89 12.28 17.11
CA ARG A 142 -10.36 12.21 16.99
C ARG A 142 -10.98 13.58 16.68
N ASP A 143 -10.42 14.65 17.23
CA ASP A 143 -10.92 16.01 17.02
C ASP A 143 -10.55 16.58 15.63
N SER A 144 -9.82 15.82 14.82
CA SER A 144 -9.43 16.25 13.46
C SER A 144 -10.57 16.19 12.44
N GLY A 145 -11.76 15.66 12.82
CA GLY A 145 -12.87 15.38 11.90
C GLY A 145 -12.61 14.19 10.96
N LEU A 146 -11.56 13.41 11.26
CA LEU A 146 -11.14 12.23 10.51
C LEU A 146 -11.14 10.99 11.41
N ARG A 147 -11.30 9.83 10.81
CA ARG A 147 -11.29 8.53 11.49
C ARG A 147 -10.68 7.44 10.65
N LEU A 148 -10.25 6.37 11.28
CA LEU A 148 -9.94 5.11 10.59
C LEU A 148 -11.24 4.34 10.36
N VAL A 149 -11.40 3.82 9.15
CA VAL A 149 -12.56 3.01 8.76
C VAL A 149 -12.14 1.55 8.65
N GLN A 150 -12.97 0.68 9.24
CA GLN A 150 -12.77 -0.75 9.21
C GLN A 150 -12.90 -1.28 7.78
N ILE A 151 -11.96 -2.15 7.40
CA ILE A 151 -11.97 -2.88 6.13
C ILE A 151 -12.28 -4.34 6.44
N PRO A 152 -13.44 -4.87 6.01
CA PRO A 152 -13.74 -6.27 6.20
C PRO A 152 -12.77 -7.14 5.39
N PHE A 153 -12.20 -8.17 6.00
CA PHE A 153 -11.30 -9.07 5.30
C PHE A 153 -12.06 -9.86 4.22
N PRO A 154 -11.65 -9.75 2.94
CA PRO A 154 -12.29 -10.47 1.86
C PRO A 154 -11.89 -11.97 1.93
N ALA A 155 -12.74 -12.81 2.49
CA ALA A 155 -12.46 -14.23 2.75
C ALA A 155 -12.05 -15.07 1.52
N GLN A 156 -12.24 -14.56 0.32
CA GLN A 156 -11.96 -15.25 -0.95
C GLN A 156 -10.60 -14.88 -1.56
N THR A 157 -9.79 -14.06 -0.88
CA THR A 157 -8.50 -13.62 -1.41
C THR A 157 -7.34 -14.29 -0.68
N THR A 158 -6.33 -14.69 -1.44
CA THR A 158 -5.03 -15.13 -0.91
C THR A 158 -3.96 -14.05 -1.03
N ARG A 159 -4.33 -12.87 -1.53
CA ARG A 159 -3.40 -11.77 -1.79
C ARG A 159 -3.13 -10.90 -0.58
N TYR A 160 -4.02 -10.95 0.39
CA TYR A 160 -3.96 -10.13 1.61
C TYR A 160 -3.88 -11.00 2.84
N LEU A 161 -3.35 -10.42 3.90
CA LEU A 161 -3.35 -10.99 5.25
C LEU A 161 -4.40 -10.26 6.10
N PRO A 162 -5.13 -10.95 6.97
CA PRO A 162 -5.96 -10.28 7.96
C PRO A 162 -5.06 -9.51 8.93
N ALA A 163 -5.43 -8.27 9.23
CA ALA A 163 -4.72 -7.41 10.15
C ALA A 163 -5.68 -6.55 10.97
N ALA A 164 -5.18 -5.95 12.03
CA ALA A 164 -5.92 -4.99 12.82
C ALA A 164 -5.01 -3.88 13.34
N LEU A 165 -5.54 -2.66 13.41
CA LEU A 165 -4.92 -1.51 14.03
C LEU A 165 -5.49 -1.40 15.45
N HIS A 166 -4.62 -1.29 16.46
CA HIS A 166 -4.99 -1.30 17.86
C HIS A 166 -4.85 0.08 18.51
N HIS A 167 -5.43 0.23 19.69
CA HIS A 167 -5.24 1.43 20.50
C HIS A 167 -3.76 1.75 20.71
N GLU A 168 -2.94 0.73 20.96
CA GLU A 168 -1.50 0.86 21.20
C GLU A 168 -0.75 1.44 20.00
N ASP A 169 -1.24 1.15 18.78
CA ASP A 169 -0.67 1.71 17.54
C ASP A 169 -1.08 3.19 17.38
N TYR A 170 -2.33 3.55 17.74
CA TYR A 170 -2.91 4.89 17.51
C TYR A 170 -3.79 5.34 18.68
N PRO A 171 -3.24 5.65 19.86
CA PRO A 171 -4.02 5.95 21.06
C PRO A 171 -4.87 7.23 20.96
N ARG A 172 -4.51 8.13 20.03
CA ARG A 172 -5.25 9.37 19.76
C ARG A 172 -6.43 9.19 18.80
N LEU A 173 -6.49 8.07 18.06
CA LEU A 173 -7.54 7.75 17.08
C LEU A 173 -8.43 6.59 17.51
N ILE A 174 -7.85 5.54 18.07
CA ILE A 174 -8.56 4.32 18.44
C ILE A 174 -8.80 4.32 19.95
N PRO A 175 -10.04 4.17 20.43
CA PRO A 175 -10.35 4.06 21.86
C PRO A 175 -9.66 2.87 22.53
N ALA A 176 -9.38 2.98 23.83
CA ALA A 176 -8.86 1.86 24.60
C ALA A 176 -9.83 0.67 24.56
N GLY A 177 -9.28 -0.52 24.27
CA GLY A 177 -10.05 -1.76 24.12
C GLY A 177 -10.74 -1.95 22.77
N GLU A 178 -10.62 -0.97 21.85
CA GLU A 178 -11.11 -1.10 20.47
C GLU A 178 -9.98 -1.44 19.49
N ARG A 179 -10.37 -1.99 18.35
CA ARG A 179 -9.49 -2.25 17.23
C ARG A 179 -10.21 -1.97 15.91
N ILE A 180 -9.47 -1.69 14.87
CA ILE A 180 -9.95 -1.46 13.51
C ILE A 180 -9.44 -2.60 12.64
N GLU A 181 -10.33 -3.48 12.19
CA GLU A 181 -9.99 -4.56 11.27
C GLU A 181 -9.54 -3.96 9.93
N THR A 182 -8.48 -4.53 9.35
CA THR A 182 -7.93 -4.12 8.07
C THR A 182 -7.24 -5.28 7.37
N ILE A 183 -6.60 -4.99 6.25
CA ILE A 183 -5.76 -5.93 5.51
C ILE A 183 -4.29 -5.51 5.59
N ALA A 184 -3.42 -6.48 5.46
CA ALA A 184 -1.99 -6.25 5.30
C ALA A 184 -1.43 -6.97 4.07
N VAL A 185 -0.30 -6.48 3.59
CA VAL A 185 0.49 -7.10 2.52
C VAL A 185 1.91 -7.37 3.01
N GLY A 186 2.50 -8.46 2.54
CA GLY A 186 3.90 -8.75 2.79
C GLY A 186 4.81 -7.85 1.95
N THR A 187 5.86 -7.33 2.56
CA THR A 187 6.91 -6.55 1.90
C THR A 187 8.17 -7.39 1.80
N VAL A 188 8.77 -7.43 0.63
CA VAL A 188 9.87 -8.31 0.29
C VAL A 188 11.03 -7.56 -0.36
N LEU A 189 12.22 -8.06 -0.15
CA LEU A 189 13.43 -7.65 -0.87
C LEU A 189 13.60 -8.58 -2.07
N ILE A 190 13.70 -8.00 -3.25
CA ILE A 190 13.99 -8.69 -4.51
C ILE A 190 15.24 -8.11 -5.16
N ALA A 191 15.90 -8.90 -5.98
CA ALA A 191 17.05 -8.49 -6.77
C ALA A 191 16.90 -8.93 -8.24
N TYR A 192 17.63 -8.26 -9.12
CA TYR A 192 17.78 -8.75 -10.51
C TYR A 192 18.54 -10.09 -10.52
N ASN A 193 18.07 -11.03 -11.32
CA ASN A 193 18.71 -12.33 -11.49
C ASN A 193 19.87 -12.24 -12.49
N TRP A 194 21.03 -11.83 -12.00
CA TRP A 194 22.23 -11.71 -12.84
C TRP A 194 22.68 -13.08 -13.35
N PRO A 195 22.99 -13.23 -14.65
CA PRO A 195 23.61 -14.46 -15.15
C PRO A 195 24.94 -14.74 -14.45
N GLU A 196 25.23 -16.01 -14.15
CA GLU A 196 26.47 -16.44 -13.47
C GLU A 196 27.77 -15.91 -14.12
N LYS A 197 27.74 -15.69 -15.45
CA LYS A 197 28.89 -15.14 -16.20
C LYS A 197 28.92 -13.60 -16.22
N SER A 198 28.01 -12.90 -15.55
CA SER A 198 28.07 -11.44 -15.46
C SER A 198 29.18 -11.04 -14.49
N GLY A 199 29.96 -10.02 -14.83
CA GLY A 199 30.99 -9.48 -13.93
C GLY A 199 30.45 -8.92 -12.61
N ARG A 200 29.13 -8.89 -12.41
CA ARG A 200 28.45 -8.50 -11.18
C ARG A 200 28.16 -9.68 -10.24
N TYR A 201 28.32 -10.92 -10.72
CA TYR A 201 28.16 -12.12 -9.91
C TYR A 201 29.41 -12.46 -9.12
N GLN A 202 30.57 -11.89 -9.45
CA GLN A 202 31.85 -12.01 -8.77
C GLN A 202 32.07 -10.87 -7.77
#